data_004628db713c87833f08194238d37aa2
#
_entry.id   004628db713c87833f08194238d37aa2
#
_cell.length_a   1.000
_cell.length_b   1.000
_cell.length_c   1.000
_cell.angle_alpha   90.00
_cell.angle_beta   90.00
_cell.angle_gamma   90.00
#
_symmetry.space_group_name_H-M   'P 1'
#
loop_
_entity.id
_entity.type
_entity.pdbx_description
1 polymer ?
#
loop_
_entity_poly.entity_id
_entity_poly.type
_entity_poly.pdbx_seq_one_letter_code
_entity_poly.pdbx_strand_id
1 'polypeptide(L)' 'MTERKPKVIKRYQNRKLYDTSDSCYVTLEDIGEMIKLGDEVQVID' A
#
# COMPACT_ATOMS: atom_id res chain seq x y z
N MET A 1 -6.14 -12.24 -18.52
CA MET A 1 -5.31 -11.49 -18.27
C MET A 1 -5.47 -10.68 -17.21
N THR A 2 -4.65 -10.52 -16.47
CA THR A 2 -4.81 -9.77 -15.38
C THR A 2 -3.79 -8.76 -15.32
N GLU A 3 -4.21 -7.56 -15.31
CA GLU A 3 -3.36 -6.57 -15.13
C GLU A 3 -3.32 -6.20 -13.73
N ARG A 4 -2.23 -6.28 -13.03
CA ARG A 4 -2.15 -5.91 -11.66
C ARG A 4 -1.67 -4.51 -11.59
N LYS A 5 -2.49 -3.62 -11.08
CA LYS A 5 -2.09 -2.27 -10.85
C LYS A 5 -1.44 -2.18 -9.49
N PRO A 6 -0.34 -1.48 -9.37
CA PRO A 6 0.31 -1.35 -8.07
C PRO A 6 -0.58 -0.57 -7.12
N LYS A 7 -0.53 -0.95 -5.85
CA LYS A 7 -1.26 -0.22 -4.84
C LYS A 7 -0.49 1.03 -4.49
N VAL A 8 -1.17 2.15 -4.53
CA VAL A 8 -0.55 3.43 -4.24
C VAL A 8 -0.86 3.79 -2.80
N ILE A 9 0.17 3.92 -1.99
CA ILE A 9 0.02 4.24 -0.58
C ILE A 9 0.61 5.62 -0.36
N LYS A 10 -0.17 6.50 0.24
CA LYS A 10 0.30 7.83 0.53
C LYS A 10 0.75 7.91 1.97
N ARG A 11 1.91 8.47 2.20
CA ARG A 11 2.45 8.58 3.53
C ARG A 11 2.22 9.99 4.04
N TYR A 12 1.42 10.13 5.08
CA TYR A 12 1.15 11.41 5.68
C TYR A 12 2.08 11.68 6.85
N GLN A 13 2.42 10.65 7.59
CA GLN A 13 3.34 10.76 8.71
C GLN A 13 4.12 9.48 8.80
N ASN A 14 5.04 9.43 9.74
CA ASN A 14 5.90 8.25 9.84
C ASN A 14 5.10 6.98 10.01
N ARG A 15 3.99 7.06 10.72
CA ARG A 15 3.20 5.86 10.97
C ARG A 15 1.86 5.90 10.31
N LYS A 16 1.55 6.95 9.56
CA LYS A 16 0.23 7.06 8.96
C LYS A 16 0.33 6.90 7.47
N LEU A 17 -0.06 5.72 7.01
CA LEU A 17 -0.05 5.41 5.59
C LEU A 17 -1.48 5.18 5.14
N TYR A 18 -1.83 5.74 4.02
CA TYR A 18 -3.19 5.66 3.52
C TYR A 18 -3.20 4.91 2.20
N ASP A 19 -3.98 3.85 2.16
CA ASP A 19 -4.11 3.04 0.95
C ASP A 19 -5.17 3.68 0.09
N THR A 20 -4.75 4.32 -0.99
CA THR A 20 -5.69 5.01 -1.86
C THR A 20 -6.53 4.03 -2.66
N SER A 21 -6.07 2.80 -2.83
CA SER A 21 -6.84 1.82 -3.57
C SER A 21 -8.02 1.33 -2.75
N ASP A 22 -7.80 1.06 -1.46
CA ASP A 22 -8.86 0.58 -0.60
C ASP A 22 -9.49 1.69 0.22
N SER A 23 -8.94 2.89 0.15
CA SER A 23 -9.47 4.05 0.87
C SER A 23 -9.46 3.79 2.36
N CYS A 24 -8.37 3.28 2.88
CA CYS A 24 -8.27 3.03 4.31
C CYS A 24 -6.83 3.18 4.74
N TYR A 25 -6.64 3.40 6.04
CA TYR A 25 -5.30 3.54 6.58
C TYR A 25 -4.69 2.17 6.80
N VAL A 26 -3.41 2.07 6.56
CA VAL A 26 -2.70 0.81 6.75
C VAL A 26 -1.42 1.09 7.53
N THR A 27 -0.83 0.03 8.07
CA THR A 27 0.42 0.16 8.79
C THR A 27 1.53 -0.43 7.94
N LEU A 28 2.77 -0.24 8.42
CA LEU A 28 3.90 -0.82 7.72
C LEU A 28 3.81 -2.34 7.70
N GLU A 29 3.26 -2.91 8.75
CA GLU A 29 3.10 -4.36 8.78
C GLU A 29 2.12 -4.82 7.72
N ASP A 30 1.06 -4.04 7.51
CA ASP A 30 0.09 -4.38 6.49
C ASP A 30 0.75 -4.36 5.12
N ILE A 31 1.59 -3.36 4.88
CA ILE A 31 2.26 -3.26 3.60
C ILE A 31 3.22 -4.44 3.42
N GLY A 32 3.89 -4.82 4.47
CA GLY A 32 4.79 -5.97 4.39
C GLY A 32 4.06 -7.23 3.99
N GLU A 33 2.85 -7.41 4.51
CA GLU A 33 2.08 -8.58 4.14
C GLU A 33 1.63 -8.52 2.69
N MET A 34 1.27 -7.34 2.23
CA MET A 34 0.89 -7.20 0.83
C MET A 34 2.04 -7.61 -0.07
N ILE A 35 3.26 -7.21 0.26
CA ILE A 35 4.40 -7.55 -0.54
C ILE A 35 4.66 -9.05 -0.49
N LYS A 36 4.45 -9.66 0.66
CA LYS A 36 4.62 -11.09 0.77
C LYS A 36 3.64 -11.84 -0.11
N LEU A 37 2.45 -11.30 -0.26
CA LEU A 37 1.44 -11.93 -1.09
C LEU A 37 1.69 -11.70 -2.57
N GLY A 38 2.69 -10.91 -2.92
CA GLY A 38 3.01 -10.68 -4.30
C GLY A 38 2.43 -9.42 -4.88
N ASP A 39 1.88 -8.56 -4.04
CA ASP A 39 1.32 -7.32 -4.52
C ASP A 39 2.43 -6.29 -4.72
N GLU A 40 2.24 -5.43 -5.71
CA GLU A 40 3.15 -4.33 -5.89
C GLU A 40 2.63 -3.15 -5.13
N VAL A 41 3.48 -2.54 -4.33
CA VAL A 41 3.08 -1.41 -3.50
C VAL A 41 4.01 -0.25 -3.80
N GLN A 42 3.41 0.91 -4.04
CA GLN A 42 4.18 2.12 -4.30
C GLN A 42 3.84 3.13 -3.22
N VAL A 43 4.84 3.61 -2.50
CA VAL A 43 4.62 4.55 -1.41
C VAL A 43 5.04 5.92 -1.86
N ILE A 44 4.16 6.90 -1.68
CA ILE A 44 4.41 8.27 -2.08
C ILE A 44 4.37 9.14 -0.85
N ASP A 45 5.32 10.02 -0.73
CA ASP A 45 5.36 10.97 0.38
C ASP A 45 4.47 12.16 0.16
#